data_0ca786c82924d460c5dd28dd6f232a81
#
_entry.id   0ca786c82924d460c5dd28dd6f232a81
#
_cell.length_a   1.000
_cell.length_b   1.000
_cell.length_c   1.000
_cell.angle_alpha   90.00
_cell.angle_beta   90.00
_cell.angle_gamma   90.00
#
_symmetry.space_group_name_H-M   'P 1'
#
loop_
_entity.id
_entity.type
_entity.pdbx_description
1 polymer ?
#
loop_
_entity_poly.entity_id
_entity_poly.type
_entity_poly.pdbx_seq_one_letter_code
_entity_poly.pdbx_strand_id
1 'polypeptide(L)'
;MRKYAYLWKNLLALGLALLFVIPASLDFLAMRRDEPIMRTDALSQVRQLSDYAPGLTGTALDTEIYFFDSGRPGGVFLVLGGTHPNESAASLAAIAFIENIRVQTGKVLVIPRTNRSAFSHTSPLDGMQDFFAITLDDGSQRVFRVGNRLTNPLDQWPDLPYYRGASGRELRTTESVEMRNVDRLYPGSLQGTLTDQVCAGIKNLIDQEQVNLVMDMHEGSPEFRYLNYTMYHERAKNVAADMAFEMQLAGLEMNIELSGPASLGLSHRSLGDNTNALVTLMETYNPSMGPLHGKMDDELVIDGKEPLYRQAHLDGHIPFKIPEEGIPLDVRVARHLFCLDSLKTAYNCSFPENPIEFTGFSDYEALAQAGLGALLQPVANTP
;
A
#
# COMPACT_ATOMS: atom_id res chain seq x y z
N MET A 1 42.19 -19.46 -41.25
CA MET A 1 41.40 -18.22 -41.36
C MET A 1 39.91 -18.42 -41.05
N ARG A 2 39.16 -19.39 -41.59
CA ARG A 2 37.72 -19.59 -41.29
C ARG A 2 37.40 -19.84 -39.81
N LYS A 3 38.25 -20.56 -39.05
CA LYS A 3 38.02 -20.89 -37.63
C LYS A 3 38.03 -19.63 -36.73
N TYR A 4 38.87 -18.64 -37.04
CA TYR A 4 38.97 -17.37 -36.32
C TYR A 4 37.80 -16.42 -36.64
N ALA A 5 37.27 -16.48 -37.89
CA ALA A 5 36.11 -15.68 -38.29
C ALA A 5 34.84 -16.09 -37.53
N TYR A 6 34.66 -17.37 -37.24
CA TYR A 6 33.56 -17.86 -36.39
C TYR A 6 33.75 -17.44 -34.92
N LEU A 7 34.98 -17.52 -34.41
CA LEU A 7 35.27 -17.09 -33.06
C LEU A 7 34.91 -15.61 -32.83
N TRP A 8 35.32 -14.73 -33.73
CA TRP A 8 34.99 -13.30 -33.66
C TRP A 8 33.50 -13.02 -33.76
N LYS A 9 32.76 -13.74 -34.60
CA LYS A 9 31.29 -13.62 -34.67
C LYS A 9 30.61 -14.05 -33.36
N ASN A 10 31.09 -15.13 -32.78
CA ASN A 10 30.55 -15.62 -31.50
C ASN A 10 30.88 -14.67 -30.35
N LEU A 11 32.10 -14.12 -30.31
CA LEU A 11 32.50 -13.12 -29.30
C LEU A 11 31.69 -11.82 -29.45
N LEU A 12 31.45 -11.36 -30.69
CA LEU A 12 30.62 -10.21 -30.95
C LEU A 12 29.17 -10.46 -30.53
N ALA A 13 28.60 -11.63 -30.86
CA ALA A 13 27.26 -12.00 -30.46
C ALA A 13 27.14 -12.07 -28.93
N LEU A 14 28.13 -12.67 -28.24
CA LEU A 14 28.19 -12.70 -26.80
C LEU A 14 28.28 -11.29 -26.18
N GLY A 15 29.16 -10.43 -26.74
CA GLY A 15 29.29 -9.04 -26.28
C GLY A 15 27.99 -8.26 -26.42
N LEU A 16 27.30 -8.41 -27.57
CA LEU A 16 25.99 -7.79 -27.78
C LEU A 16 24.94 -8.34 -26.80
N ALA A 17 24.91 -9.67 -26.59
CA ALA A 17 23.99 -10.26 -25.60
C ALA A 17 24.24 -9.72 -24.19
N LEU A 18 25.49 -9.64 -23.77
CA LEU A 18 25.86 -9.10 -22.45
C LEU A 18 25.49 -7.61 -22.29
N LEU A 19 25.57 -6.83 -23.38
CA LEU A 19 25.19 -5.42 -23.37
C LEU A 19 23.71 -5.20 -22.99
N PHE A 20 22.84 -6.14 -23.32
CA PHE A 20 21.41 -6.09 -22.97
C PHE A 20 21.09 -6.85 -21.68
N VAL A 21 21.71 -8.00 -21.48
CA VAL A 21 21.41 -8.86 -20.33
C VAL A 21 21.88 -8.24 -19.01
N ILE A 22 23.06 -7.59 -19.00
CA ILE A 22 23.59 -7.02 -17.75
C ILE A 22 22.70 -5.88 -17.22
N PRO A 23 22.34 -4.82 -17.99
CA PRO A 23 21.43 -3.80 -17.51
C PRO A 23 20.07 -4.37 -17.04
N ALA A 24 19.44 -5.19 -17.88
CA ALA A 24 18.18 -5.82 -17.51
C ALA A 24 18.25 -6.65 -16.21
N SER A 25 19.38 -7.34 -15.98
CA SER A 25 19.60 -8.09 -14.75
C SER A 25 19.79 -7.15 -13.55
N LEU A 26 20.45 -6.02 -13.73
CA LEU A 26 20.62 -5.02 -12.67
C LEU A 26 19.30 -4.37 -12.29
N ASP A 27 18.45 -4.04 -13.26
CA ASP A 27 17.11 -3.50 -13.04
C ASP A 27 16.24 -4.53 -12.30
N PHE A 28 16.27 -5.79 -12.75
CA PHE A 28 15.56 -6.88 -12.09
C PHE A 28 16.00 -7.07 -10.63
N LEU A 29 17.32 -6.96 -10.35
CA LEU A 29 17.84 -7.02 -8.98
C LEU A 29 17.48 -5.77 -8.17
N ALA A 30 17.41 -4.60 -8.81
CA ALA A 30 16.98 -3.37 -8.16
C ALA A 30 15.52 -3.45 -7.70
N MET A 31 14.63 -4.02 -8.52
CA MET A 31 13.23 -4.28 -8.16
C MET A 31 13.06 -5.18 -6.92
N ARG A 32 14.08 -5.95 -6.55
CA ARG A 32 14.09 -6.82 -5.37
C ARG A 32 14.60 -6.15 -4.09
N ARG A 33 15.02 -4.88 -4.17
CA ARG A 33 15.55 -4.14 -3.03
C ARG A 33 14.50 -3.18 -2.50
N ASP A 34 14.26 -3.25 -1.19
CA ASP A 34 13.36 -2.31 -0.54
C ASP A 34 14.01 -0.92 -0.46
N GLU A 35 13.21 0.10 -0.71
CA GLU A 35 13.59 1.48 -0.50
C GLU A 35 13.86 1.72 0.98
N PRO A 36 14.90 2.51 1.32
CA PRO A 36 15.19 2.83 2.72
C PRO A 36 14.04 3.62 3.34
N ILE A 37 13.68 3.26 4.57
CA ILE A 37 12.77 4.03 5.42
C ILE A 37 13.59 4.64 6.53
N MET A 38 13.52 5.96 6.67
CA MET A 38 14.31 6.69 7.65
C MET A 38 13.73 6.48 9.04
N ARG A 39 14.55 5.98 9.95
CA ARG A 39 14.14 5.67 11.32
C ARG A 39 14.28 6.91 12.18
N THR A 40 13.23 7.24 12.92
CA THR A 40 13.25 8.33 13.90
C THR A 40 13.57 7.80 15.31
N ASP A 41 13.94 8.70 16.21
CA ASP A 41 14.16 8.36 17.62
C ASP A 41 12.87 7.91 18.33
N ALA A 42 11.71 8.15 17.72
CA ALA A 42 10.43 7.69 18.23
C ALA A 42 10.15 6.20 17.93
N LEU A 43 10.91 5.58 17.01
CA LEU A 43 10.77 4.18 16.65
C LEU A 43 11.27 3.28 17.80
N SER A 44 10.39 2.44 18.34
CA SER A 44 10.73 1.57 19.47
C SER A 44 11.44 0.30 19.00
N GLN A 45 10.93 -0.35 17.93
CA GLN A 45 11.52 -1.57 17.35
C GLN A 45 11.02 -1.81 15.94
N VAL A 46 11.75 -2.65 15.20
CA VAL A 46 11.30 -3.25 13.94
C VAL A 46 11.27 -4.76 14.12
N ARG A 47 10.17 -5.40 13.74
CA ARG A 47 9.99 -6.85 13.74
C ARG A 47 9.68 -7.33 12.33
N GLN A 48 9.75 -8.64 12.12
CA GLN A 48 9.35 -9.26 10.86
C GLN A 48 7.97 -9.90 11.01
N LEU A 49 7.20 -9.94 9.93
CA LEU A 49 5.89 -10.60 9.92
C LEU A 49 6.04 -12.11 10.20
N SER A 50 7.19 -12.69 9.91
CA SER A 50 7.53 -14.08 10.26
C SER A 50 7.52 -14.35 11.77
N ASP A 51 7.60 -13.36 12.64
CA ASP A 51 7.41 -13.53 14.09
C ASP A 51 5.96 -13.99 14.40
N TYR A 52 5.01 -13.69 13.51
CA TYR A 52 3.58 -14.04 13.62
C TYR A 52 3.14 -15.11 12.62
N ALA A 53 3.95 -15.38 11.60
CA ALA A 53 3.76 -16.42 10.58
C ALA A 53 5.12 -17.04 10.20
N PRO A 54 5.64 -18.02 10.99
CA PRO A 54 7.00 -18.53 10.83
C PRO A 54 7.34 -19.08 9.43
N GLY A 55 6.35 -19.52 8.66
CA GLY A 55 6.55 -19.97 7.29
C GLY A 55 7.00 -18.89 6.31
N LEU A 56 6.93 -17.61 6.69
CA LEU A 56 7.44 -16.49 5.89
C LEU A 56 8.95 -16.26 6.06
N THR A 57 9.58 -16.83 7.09
CA THR A 57 10.99 -16.59 7.41
C THR A 57 11.90 -16.81 6.19
N GLY A 58 12.63 -15.77 5.81
CA GLY A 58 13.57 -15.80 4.69
C GLY A 58 12.93 -15.81 3.29
N THR A 59 11.62 -15.64 3.20
CA THR A 59 10.91 -15.48 1.91
C THR A 59 10.85 -14.01 1.49
N ALA A 60 10.54 -13.76 0.22
CA ALA A 60 10.33 -12.40 -0.29
C ALA A 60 9.07 -11.71 0.26
N LEU A 61 8.18 -12.45 0.91
CA LEU A 61 6.94 -11.96 1.50
C LEU A 61 7.10 -11.57 2.98
N ASP A 62 8.24 -11.90 3.62
CA ASP A 62 8.52 -11.51 5.00
C ASP A 62 8.76 -9.99 5.07
N THR A 63 7.81 -9.26 5.63
CA THR A 63 7.79 -7.80 5.65
C THR A 63 8.08 -7.23 7.03
N GLU A 64 8.64 -6.02 7.07
CA GLU A 64 8.93 -5.29 8.31
C GLU A 64 7.67 -4.68 8.91
N ILE A 65 7.59 -4.71 10.24
CA ILE A 65 6.58 -4.08 11.07
C ILE A 65 7.29 -3.06 11.97
N TYR A 66 6.90 -1.80 11.87
CA TYR A 66 7.48 -0.70 12.64
C TYR A 66 6.61 -0.43 13.85
N PHE A 67 7.20 -0.53 15.06
CA PHE A 67 6.52 -0.35 16.34
C PHE A 67 6.89 0.99 16.95
N PHE A 68 5.88 1.78 17.30
CA PHE A 68 5.99 3.01 18.06
C PHE A 68 5.20 2.82 19.36
N ASP A 69 5.90 2.64 20.46
CA ASP A 69 5.32 2.40 21.79
C ASP A 69 5.65 3.59 22.68
N SER A 70 4.64 4.31 23.16
CA SER A 70 4.81 5.45 24.06
C SER A 70 5.26 5.05 25.47
N GLY A 71 5.19 3.78 25.84
CA GLY A 71 5.36 3.29 27.20
C GLY A 71 4.19 3.68 28.15
N ARG A 72 3.15 4.33 27.64
CA ARG A 72 1.94 4.71 28.40
C ARG A 72 0.77 3.83 27.97
N PRO A 73 -0.07 3.35 28.93
CA PRO A 73 -1.27 2.58 28.61
C PRO A 73 -2.19 3.35 27.66
N GLY A 74 -2.75 2.64 26.70
CA GLY A 74 -3.67 3.17 25.68
C GLY A 74 -3.95 2.12 24.62
N GLY A 75 -4.74 2.49 23.61
CA GLY A 75 -5.08 1.61 22.49
C GLY A 75 -3.91 1.33 21.57
N VAL A 76 -4.09 0.35 20.69
CA VAL A 76 -3.11 -0.08 19.69
C VAL A 76 -3.71 0.11 18.30
N PHE A 77 -3.03 0.88 17.46
CA PHE A 77 -3.43 1.19 16.08
C PHE A 77 -2.50 0.50 15.09
N LEU A 78 -3.04 -0.30 14.18
CA LEU A 78 -2.33 -0.91 13.07
C LEU A 78 -2.65 -0.19 11.76
N VAL A 79 -1.62 0.28 11.07
CA VAL A 79 -1.70 0.90 9.75
C VAL A 79 -1.05 -0.02 8.73
N LEU A 80 -1.80 -0.38 7.68
CA LEU A 80 -1.35 -1.18 6.56
C LEU A 80 -1.21 -0.28 5.33
N GLY A 81 -0.04 -0.29 4.71
CA GLY A 81 0.24 0.31 3.41
C GLY A 81 0.83 -0.71 2.45
N GLY A 82 0.72 -0.47 1.14
CA GLY A 82 1.30 -1.36 0.14
C GLY A 82 0.73 -2.77 0.13
N THR A 83 -0.55 -2.91 0.46
CA THR A 83 -1.33 -4.13 0.19
C THR A 83 -1.35 -4.37 -1.31
N HIS A 84 -1.53 -3.31 -2.07
CA HIS A 84 -1.31 -3.24 -3.51
C HIS A 84 -0.25 -2.16 -3.80
N PRO A 85 0.98 -2.54 -4.13
CA PRO A 85 2.06 -1.57 -4.41
C PRO A 85 1.76 -0.54 -5.50
N ASN A 86 1.06 -0.92 -6.57
CA ASN A 86 0.66 -0.01 -7.65
C ASN A 86 -0.37 1.06 -7.21
N GLU A 87 -0.81 1.02 -5.97
CA GLU A 87 -1.55 2.05 -5.25
C GLU A 87 -0.54 2.91 -4.45
N SER A 88 0.28 3.68 -5.19
CA SER A 88 1.51 4.27 -4.66
C SER A 88 1.30 5.22 -3.48
N ALA A 89 0.18 5.95 -3.43
CA ALA A 89 -0.09 6.87 -2.32
C ALA A 89 -0.26 6.14 -0.98
N ALA A 90 -0.82 4.92 -0.99
CA ALA A 90 -1.02 4.13 0.22
C ALA A 90 0.31 3.72 0.87
N SER A 91 1.27 3.24 0.07
CA SER A 91 2.60 2.88 0.58
C SER A 91 3.44 4.09 0.97
N LEU A 92 3.39 5.18 0.18
CA LEU A 92 4.10 6.42 0.51
C LEU A 92 3.54 7.09 1.76
N ALA A 93 2.22 7.07 1.97
CA ALA A 93 1.62 7.56 3.19
C ALA A 93 2.10 6.78 4.42
N ALA A 94 2.20 5.44 4.33
CA ALA A 94 2.74 4.63 5.41
C ALA A 94 4.23 4.93 5.69
N ILE A 95 5.03 5.16 4.65
CA ILE A 95 6.45 5.55 4.80
C ILE A 95 6.56 6.94 5.44
N ALA A 96 5.84 7.94 4.91
CA ALA A 96 5.82 9.29 5.48
C ALA A 96 5.31 9.27 6.93
N PHE A 97 4.33 8.40 7.24
CA PHE A 97 3.83 8.22 8.60
C PHE A 97 4.92 7.70 9.53
N ILE A 98 5.67 6.67 9.13
CA ILE A 98 6.81 6.14 9.91
C ILE A 98 7.88 7.22 10.16
N GLU A 99 8.19 8.03 9.15
CA GLU A 99 9.28 9.01 9.20
C GLU A 99 8.95 10.27 10.01
N ASN A 100 7.68 10.49 10.39
CA ASN A 100 7.24 11.72 11.07
C ASN A 100 6.51 11.50 12.40
N ILE A 101 5.93 10.31 12.62
CA ILE A 101 5.07 10.05 13.78
C ILE A 101 5.85 10.12 15.12
N ARG A 102 5.16 10.66 16.14
CA ARG A 102 5.57 10.59 17.56
C ARG A 102 4.36 10.17 18.37
N VAL A 103 4.42 8.99 19.00
CA VAL A 103 3.33 8.44 19.82
C VAL A 103 3.49 8.90 21.26
N GLN A 104 2.45 9.50 21.84
CA GLN A 104 2.42 10.01 23.22
C GLN A 104 1.64 9.08 24.17
N THR A 105 0.64 8.34 23.66
CA THR A 105 -0.19 7.41 24.44
C THR A 105 -0.57 6.23 23.58
N GLY A 106 -0.54 5.02 24.15
CA GLY A 106 -0.82 3.79 23.42
C GLY A 106 0.33 3.39 22.50
N LYS A 107 -0.01 2.68 21.43
CA LYS A 107 0.95 2.15 20.43
C LYS A 107 0.44 2.34 19.01
N VAL A 108 1.38 2.51 18.10
CA VAL A 108 1.12 2.48 16.65
C VAL A 108 2.05 1.45 16.00
N LEU A 109 1.48 0.61 15.19
CA LEU A 109 2.17 -0.39 14.37
C LEU A 109 1.94 -0.05 12.91
N VAL A 110 2.99 -0.07 12.10
CA VAL A 110 2.90 0.25 10.67
C VAL A 110 3.57 -0.84 9.84
N ILE A 111 2.85 -1.36 8.84
CA ILE A 111 3.40 -2.23 7.81
C ILE A 111 3.36 -1.45 6.49
N PRO A 112 4.48 -0.89 6.02
CA PRO A 112 4.49 -0.03 4.82
C PRO A 112 4.46 -0.82 3.51
N ARG A 113 4.76 -2.12 3.56
CA ARG A 113 4.81 -3.04 2.41
C ARG A 113 4.10 -4.34 2.74
N THR A 114 2.77 -4.27 2.89
CA THR A 114 1.95 -5.43 3.30
C THR A 114 2.14 -6.62 2.36
N ASN A 115 2.15 -6.39 1.03
CA ASN A 115 2.55 -7.39 0.05
C ASN A 115 3.96 -7.08 -0.49
N ARG A 116 4.99 -7.32 0.32
CA ARG A 116 6.37 -6.97 -0.02
C ARG A 116 6.84 -7.56 -1.35
N SER A 117 6.48 -8.80 -1.65
CA SER A 117 6.84 -9.46 -2.91
C SER A 117 6.26 -8.74 -4.13
N ALA A 118 5.06 -8.19 -4.02
CA ALA A 118 4.39 -7.49 -5.11
C ALA A 118 5.10 -6.20 -5.56
N PHE A 119 5.96 -5.61 -4.73
CA PHE A 119 6.84 -4.50 -5.12
C PHE A 119 7.93 -4.91 -6.12
N SER A 120 8.22 -6.20 -6.25
CA SER A 120 9.36 -6.70 -7.02
C SER A 120 9.06 -6.98 -8.51
N HIS A 121 7.92 -6.56 -9.01
CA HIS A 121 7.54 -6.63 -10.42
C HIS A 121 6.42 -5.65 -10.74
N THR A 122 6.29 -5.32 -12.02
CA THR A 122 5.19 -4.49 -12.55
C THR A 122 4.35 -5.28 -13.55
N SER A 123 3.31 -4.66 -14.12
CA SER A 123 2.51 -5.22 -15.21
C SER A 123 3.04 -4.72 -16.55
N PRO A 124 3.87 -5.48 -17.28
CA PRO A 124 4.45 -5.02 -18.54
C PRO A 124 3.40 -4.84 -19.65
N LEU A 125 2.25 -5.51 -19.54
CA LEU A 125 1.16 -5.34 -20.50
C LEU A 125 0.44 -4.00 -20.36
N ASP A 126 0.48 -3.40 -19.16
CA ASP A 126 -0.08 -2.08 -18.88
C ASP A 126 0.93 -0.96 -19.15
N GLY A 127 2.13 -1.30 -19.62
CA GLY A 127 3.19 -0.32 -19.91
C GLY A 127 3.70 0.40 -18.67
N MET A 128 3.56 -0.22 -17.48
CA MET A 128 3.99 0.38 -16.20
C MET A 128 5.49 0.54 -16.16
N GLN A 129 5.95 1.72 -15.69
CA GLN A 129 7.34 1.92 -15.31
C GLN A 129 7.65 1.17 -14.02
N ASP A 130 8.92 0.78 -13.85
CA ASP A 130 9.35 0.04 -12.67
C ASP A 130 9.55 0.95 -11.45
N PHE A 131 9.94 2.21 -11.69
CA PHE A 131 10.30 3.18 -10.66
C PHE A 131 9.76 4.57 -10.98
N PHE A 132 9.56 5.37 -9.94
CA PHE A 132 9.35 6.82 -10.02
C PHE A 132 10.19 7.51 -8.95
N ALA A 133 10.48 8.80 -9.13
CA ALA A 133 11.32 9.57 -8.22
C ALA A 133 10.57 10.75 -7.62
N ILE A 134 10.72 10.94 -6.31
CA ILE A 134 10.24 12.12 -5.58
C ILE A 134 11.42 13.02 -5.27
N THR A 135 11.35 14.27 -5.67
CA THR A 135 12.33 15.30 -5.32
C THR A 135 12.01 15.86 -3.94
N LEU A 136 12.97 15.81 -3.02
CA LEU A 136 12.85 16.34 -1.68
C LEU A 136 13.15 17.85 -1.63
N ASP A 137 12.80 18.51 -0.53
CA ASP A 137 13.01 19.95 -0.33
C ASP A 137 14.49 20.36 -0.34
N ASP A 138 15.40 19.45 0.00
CA ASP A 138 16.84 19.65 -0.08
C ASP A 138 17.41 19.46 -1.49
N GLY A 139 16.56 19.14 -2.48
CA GLY A 139 16.93 18.87 -3.88
C GLY A 139 17.45 17.45 -4.14
N SER A 140 17.57 16.60 -3.12
CA SER A 140 17.88 15.18 -3.31
C SER A 140 16.67 14.43 -3.85
N GLN A 141 16.87 13.19 -4.30
CA GLN A 141 15.79 12.36 -4.83
C GLN A 141 15.70 11.05 -4.06
N ARG A 142 14.46 10.61 -3.85
CA ARG A 142 14.15 9.25 -3.42
C ARG A 142 13.42 8.52 -4.53
N VAL A 143 13.88 7.31 -4.83
CA VAL A 143 13.32 6.46 -5.88
C VAL A 143 12.48 5.38 -5.22
N PHE A 144 11.28 5.16 -5.76
CA PHE A 144 10.31 4.18 -5.28
C PHE A 144 9.89 3.26 -6.42
N ARG A 145 9.57 2.01 -6.08
CA ARG A 145 9.02 1.03 -7.02
C ARG A 145 7.53 1.26 -7.21
N VAL A 146 7.04 1.09 -8.43
CA VAL A 146 5.60 1.11 -8.70
C VAL A 146 4.95 -0.19 -8.22
N GLY A 147 5.52 -1.34 -8.57
CA GLY A 147 5.02 -2.65 -8.16
C GLY A 147 3.75 -3.11 -8.88
N ASN A 148 3.10 -4.12 -8.30
CA ASN A 148 1.89 -4.76 -8.80
C ASN A 148 0.91 -5.01 -7.65
N ARG A 149 -0.35 -5.38 -7.94
CA ARG A 149 -1.30 -5.78 -6.88
C ARG A 149 -1.14 -7.23 -6.44
N LEU A 150 -0.46 -8.07 -7.22
CA LEU A 150 -0.32 -9.50 -6.97
C LEU A 150 1.10 -9.83 -6.49
N THR A 151 1.24 -10.76 -5.55
CA THR A 151 2.52 -11.37 -5.20
C THR A 151 3.25 -11.81 -6.47
N ASN A 152 4.56 -11.58 -6.54
CA ASN A 152 5.36 -11.93 -7.71
C ASN A 152 5.26 -13.44 -8.01
N PRO A 153 4.95 -13.82 -9.26
CA PRO A 153 4.85 -15.24 -9.62
C PRO A 153 6.16 -16.02 -9.42
N LEU A 154 7.31 -15.36 -9.36
CA LEU A 154 8.57 -16.02 -9.03
C LEU A 154 8.67 -16.43 -7.55
N ASP A 155 7.87 -15.82 -6.69
CA ASP A 155 7.86 -16.11 -5.26
C ASP A 155 6.72 -17.06 -4.88
N GLN A 156 5.64 -17.06 -5.67
CA GLN A 156 4.51 -17.98 -5.47
C GLN A 156 3.99 -18.51 -6.83
N TRP A 157 4.29 -19.76 -7.17
CA TRP A 157 3.91 -20.43 -8.41
C TRP A 157 3.66 -21.93 -8.17
N PRO A 158 2.75 -22.58 -8.90
CA PRO A 158 1.85 -22.05 -9.94
C PRO A 158 0.54 -21.48 -9.39
N ASP A 159 -0.16 -20.68 -10.19
CA ASP A 159 -1.56 -20.34 -9.92
C ASP A 159 -2.43 -21.58 -10.14
N LEU A 160 -3.23 -21.93 -9.15
CA LEU A 160 -4.13 -23.08 -9.23
C LEU A 160 -5.40 -22.67 -10.00
N PRO A 161 -6.01 -23.56 -10.82
CA PRO A 161 -7.24 -23.23 -11.56
C PRO A 161 -8.45 -23.01 -10.63
N TYR A 162 -8.33 -23.42 -9.39
CA TYR A 162 -9.30 -23.23 -8.32
C TYR A 162 -8.57 -23.06 -7.00
N TYR A 163 -8.96 -22.04 -6.25
CA TYR A 163 -8.46 -21.82 -4.90
C TYR A 163 -9.61 -21.39 -3.97
N ARG A 164 -9.63 -21.89 -2.74
CA ARG A 164 -10.56 -21.48 -1.71
C ARG A 164 -9.80 -20.94 -0.51
N GLY A 165 -9.93 -19.64 -0.28
CA GLY A 165 -9.33 -18.98 0.86
C GLY A 165 -9.99 -19.37 2.20
N ALA A 166 -9.34 -19.06 3.31
CA ALA A 166 -9.81 -19.34 4.66
C ALA A 166 -11.15 -18.66 5.01
N SER A 167 -11.46 -17.53 4.37
CA SER A 167 -12.78 -16.86 4.46
C SER A 167 -13.93 -17.64 3.82
N GLY A 168 -13.61 -18.68 3.05
CA GLY A 168 -14.58 -19.39 2.21
C GLY A 168 -14.75 -18.79 0.80
N ARG A 169 -14.06 -17.67 0.48
CA ARG A 169 -14.03 -17.11 -0.89
C ARG A 169 -13.44 -18.12 -1.85
N GLU A 170 -14.12 -18.34 -2.95
CA GLU A 170 -13.68 -19.21 -4.03
C GLU A 170 -13.18 -18.38 -5.22
N LEU A 171 -11.97 -18.69 -5.68
CA LEU A 171 -11.32 -18.08 -6.83
C LEU A 171 -11.22 -19.14 -7.93
N ARG A 172 -11.82 -18.89 -9.08
CA ARG A 172 -11.95 -19.88 -10.16
C ARG A 172 -11.50 -19.30 -11.50
N THR A 173 -10.91 -20.13 -12.34
CA THR A 173 -10.52 -19.81 -13.71
C THR A 173 -9.72 -18.52 -13.82
N THR A 174 -10.24 -17.48 -14.45
CA THR A 174 -9.56 -16.18 -14.65
C THR A 174 -9.33 -15.41 -13.35
N GLU A 175 -10.15 -15.65 -12.32
CA GLU A 175 -9.96 -15.05 -11.00
C GLU A 175 -8.94 -15.81 -10.13
N SER A 176 -8.47 -16.99 -10.56
CA SER A 176 -7.59 -17.81 -9.75
C SER A 176 -6.23 -17.14 -9.48
N VAL A 177 -5.77 -16.24 -10.34
CA VAL A 177 -4.58 -15.41 -10.11
C VAL A 177 -4.68 -14.56 -8.85
N GLU A 178 -5.89 -14.22 -8.40
CA GLU A 178 -6.17 -13.48 -7.17
C GLU A 178 -5.79 -14.28 -5.90
N MET A 179 -5.42 -15.56 -6.01
CA MET A 179 -4.78 -16.29 -4.92
C MET A 179 -3.39 -15.73 -4.54
N ARG A 180 -2.86 -14.80 -5.33
CA ARG A 180 -1.67 -14.00 -5.07
C ARG A 180 -1.98 -12.58 -4.59
N ASN A 181 -3.26 -12.26 -4.35
CA ASN A 181 -3.71 -10.98 -3.84
C ASN A 181 -3.98 -11.08 -2.34
N VAL A 182 -3.21 -10.34 -1.54
CA VAL A 182 -3.39 -10.28 -0.07
C VAL A 182 -4.83 -9.88 0.28
N ASP A 183 -5.38 -8.86 -0.41
CA ASP A 183 -6.75 -8.39 -0.16
C ASP A 183 -7.84 -9.26 -0.84
N ARG A 184 -7.60 -10.56 -0.92
CA ARG A 184 -8.59 -11.58 -1.32
C ARG A 184 -8.54 -12.81 -0.41
N LEU A 185 -7.54 -12.89 0.46
CA LEU A 185 -7.24 -14.11 1.22
C LEU A 185 -7.40 -13.96 2.74
N TYR A 186 -7.68 -12.76 3.26
CA TYR A 186 -7.96 -12.63 4.70
C TYR A 186 -9.09 -13.55 5.16
N PRO A 187 -9.05 -14.15 6.39
CA PRO A 187 -8.04 -13.95 7.42
C PRO A 187 -6.75 -14.74 7.21
N GLY A 188 -6.61 -15.49 6.13
CA GLY A 188 -5.45 -16.29 5.80
C GLY A 188 -5.31 -17.61 6.54
N SER A 189 -4.31 -18.40 6.17
CA SER A 189 -3.98 -19.69 6.78
C SER A 189 -2.47 -19.88 6.83
N LEU A 190 -1.93 -20.29 7.98
CA LEU A 190 -0.51 -20.63 8.13
C LEU A 190 -0.10 -21.87 7.32
N GLN A 191 -1.04 -22.69 6.88
CA GLN A 191 -0.84 -23.88 6.04
C GLN A 191 -1.17 -23.60 4.56
N GLY A 192 -1.58 -22.36 4.24
CA GLY A 192 -1.91 -21.94 2.88
C GLY A 192 -0.68 -21.55 2.05
N THR A 193 -0.95 -20.85 0.96
CA THR A 193 0.11 -20.25 0.12
C THR A 193 0.90 -19.19 0.91
N LEU A 194 2.02 -18.70 0.36
CA LEU A 194 2.76 -17.63 1.03
C LEU A 194 1.91 -16.35 1.21
N THR A 195 1.05 -16.04 0.23
CA THR A 195 0.12 -14.90 0.36
C THR A 195 -0.93 -15.12 1.46
N ASP A 196 -1.46 -16.36 1.62
CA ASP A 196 -2.30 -16.69 2.78
C ASP A 196 -1.58 -16.53 4.10
N GLN A 197 -0.29 -16.91 4.14
CA GLN A 197 0.50 -16.80 5.36
C GLN A 197 0.76 -15.32 5.74
N VAL A 198 0.88 -14.40 4.78
CA VAL A 198 0.88 -12.95 5.05
C VAL A 198 -0.41 -12.54 5.75
N CYS A 199 -1.56 -12.92 5.19
CA CYS A 199 -2.86 -12.61 5.80
C CYS A 199 -3.00 -13.19 7.21
N ALA A 200 -2.60 -14.46 7.41
CA ALA A 200 -2.62 -15.11 8.72
C ALA A 200 -1.64 -14.46 9.71
N GLY A 201 -0.48 -14.03 9.24
CA GLY A 201 0.49 -13.28 10.04
C GLY A 201 -0.07 -11.96 10.54
N ILE A 202 -0.74 -11.19 9.69
CA ILE A 202 -1.40 -9.94 10.07
C ILE A 202 -2.54 -10.20 11.07
N LYS A 203 -3.36 -11.21 10.83
CA LYS A 203 -4.41 -11.61 11.79
C LYS A 203 -3.80 -11.98 13.15
N ASN A 204 -2.71 -12.76 13.16
CA ASN A 204 -2.02 -13.15 14.39
C ASN A 204 -1.34 -11.95 15.09
N LEU A 205 -0.77 -11.00 14.32
CA LEU A 205 -0.27 -9.73 14.85
C LEU A 205 -1.37 -8.97 15.57
N ILE A 206 -2.57 -8.83 14.96
CA ILE A 206 -3.71 -8.16 15.56
C ILE A 206 -4.09 -8.80 16.91
N ASP A 207 -4.16 -10.12 16.97
CA ASP A 207 -4.53 -10.84 18.19
C ASP A 207 -3.44 -10.75 19.28
N GLN A 208 -2.17 -10.95 18.91
CA GLN A 208 -1.07 -11.00 19.87
C GLN A 208 -0.72 -9.64 20.44
N GLU A 209 -0.75 -8.58 19.61
CA GLU A 209 -0.50 -7.21 20.04
C GLU A 209 -1.79 -6.52 20.55
N GLN A 210 -2.93 -7.24 20.54
CA GLN A 210 -4.24 -6.74 20.99
C GLN A 210 -4.64 -5.43 20.29
N VAL A 211 -4.49 -5.40 18.97
CA VAL A 211 -4.82 -4.24 18.15
C VAL A 211 -6.28 -3.87 18.31
N ASN A 212 -6.55 -2.60 18.59
CA ASN A 212 -7.90 -2.06 18.76
C ASN A 212 -8.47 -1.47 17.47
N LEU A 213 -7.61 -0.87 16.65
CA LEU A 213 -7.97 -0.13 15.46
C LEU A 213 -7.07 -0.53 14.28
N VAL A 214 -7.66 -0.75 13.12
CA VAL A 214 -6.93 -1.06 11.86
C VAL A 214 -7.39 -0.12 10.77
N MET A 215 -6.43 0.47 10.05
CA MET A 215 -6.63 1.13 8.77
C MET A 215 -5.79 0.45 7.70
N ASP A 216 -6.45 -0.07 6.67
CA ASP A 216 -5.82 -0.54 5.44
C ASP A 216 -5.94 0.55 4.37
N MET A 217 -4.81 1.06 3.88
CA MET A 217 -4.79 2.17 2.92
C MET A 217 -4.72 1.64 1.51
N HIS A 218 -5.63 2.10 0.67
CA HIS A 218 -5.79 1.72 -0.73
C HIS A 218 -6.05 2.91 -1.63
N GLU A 219 -6.00 2.68 -2.93
CA GLU A 219 -6.42 3.61 -3.95
C GLU A 219 -7.35 2.92 -4.95
N GLY A 220 -8.40 3.63 -5.37
CA GLY A 220 -9.41 3.13 -6.28
C GLY A 220 -9.33 3.70 -7.69
N SER A 221 -9.80 2.92 -8.66
CA SER A 221 -9.90 3.31 -10.05
C SER A 221 -11.02 4.35 -10.30
N PRO A 222 -10.86 5.22 -11.32
CA PRO A 222 -11.85 6.24 -11.70
C PRO A 222 -13.25 5.73 -12.06
N GLU A 223 -13.38 4.47 -12.39
CA GLU A 223 -14.67 3.86 -12.75
C GLU A 223 -15.55 3.58 -11.54
N PHE A 224 -15.01 3.57 -10.33
CA PHE A 224 -15.80 3.35 -9.14
C PHE A 224 -16.79 4.49 -8.91
N ARG A 225 -17.95 4.14 -8.39
CA ARG A 225 -19.03 5.09 -8.12
C ARG A 225 -18.64 6.16 -7.09
N TYR A 226 -17.86 5.78 -6.10
CA TYR A 226 -17.31 6.62 -5.06
C TYR A 226 -15.80 6.49 -5.07
N LEU A 227 -15.09 7.61 -5.05
CA LEU A 227 -13.64 7.64 -5.21
C LEU A 227 -12.89 7.94 -3.93
N ASN A 228 -13.52 8.59 -3.00
CA ASN A 228 -12.97 8.88 -1.70
C ASN A 228 -13.94 8.28 -0.69
N TYR A 229 -13.70 7.06 -0.30
CA TYR A 229 -14.59 6.38 0.62
C TYR A 229 -13.82 5.49 1.60
N THR A 230 -14.47 5.20 2.71
CA THR A 230 -14.01 4.24 3.70
C THR A 230 -14.99 3.09 3.77
N MET A 231 -14.49 1.89 3.59
CA MET A 231 -15.20 0.66 3.91
C MET A 231 -14.93 0.29 5.36
N TYR A 232 -15.96 -0.16 6.07
CA TYR A 232 -15.83 -0.47 7.48
C TYR A 232 -16.57 -1.76 7.86
N HIS A 233 -15.99 -2.51 8.80
CA HIS A 233 -16.71 -3.58 9.48
C HIS A 233 -17.81 -2.99 10.38
N GLU A 234 -18.93 -3.71 10.55
CA GLU A 234 -20.09 -3.20 11.30
C GLU A 234 -19.77 -2.68 12.72
N ARG A 235 -18.75 -3.26 13.39
CA ARG A 235 -18.29 -2.78 14.71
C ARG A 235 -17.61 -1.42 14.64
N ALA A 236 -17.00 -1.06 13.52
CA ALA A 236 -16.31 0.21 13.32
C ALA A 236 -17.25 1.33 12.84
N LYS A 237 -18.55 1.10 12.73
CA LYS A 237 -19.52 2.03 12.13
C LYS A 237 -19.43 3.45 12.70
N ASN A 238 -19.45 3.60 14.02
CA ASN A 238 -19.45 4.91 14.64
C ASN A 238 -18.13 5.64 14.39
N VAL A 239 -17.01 4.95 14.59
CA VAL A 239 -15.67 5.52 14.37
C VAL A 239 -15.45 5.90 12.90
N ALA A 240 -15.93 5.08 11.94
CA ALA A 240 -15.87 5.41 10.51
C ALA A 240 -16.75 6.61 10.14
N ALA A 241 -17.94 6.73 10.74
CA ALA A 241 -18.85 7.86 10.51
C ALA A 241 -18.27 9.16 11.06
N ASP A 242 -17.74 9.14 12.28
CA ASP A 242 -17.13 10.31 12.92
C ASP A 242 -15.86 10.75 12.17
N MET A 243 -15.01 9.81 11.74
CA MET A 243 -13.86 10.09 10.88
C MET A 243 -14.28 10.76 9.55
N ALA A 244 -15.29 10.22 8.88
CA ALA A 244 -15.77 10.81 7.62
C ALA A 244 -16.33 12.20 7.84
N PHE A 245 -17.00 12.46 8.96
CA PHE A 245 -17.49 13.76 9.33
C PHE A 245 -16.35 14.77 9.58
N GLU A 246 -15.30 14.38 10.29
CA GLU A 246 -14.08 15.19 10.48
C GLU A 246 -13.43 15.56 9.14
N MET A 247 -13.31 14.60 8.22
CA MET A 247 -12.78 14.86 6.89
C MET A 247 -13.66 15.84 6.09
N GLN A 248 -15.00 15.69 6.17
CA GLN A 248 -15.94 16.59 5.52
C GLN A 248 -15.90 18.02 6.11
N LEU A 249 -15.68 18.16 7.42
CA LEU A 249 -15.47 19.47 8.06
C LEU A 249 -14.19 20.17 7.56
N ALA A 250 -13.17 19.41 7.19
CA ALA A 250 -11.96 19.92 6.54
C ALA A 250 -12.14 20.16 5.04
N GLY A 251 -13.37 20.07 4.50
CA GLY A 251 -13.68 20.30 3.09
C GLY A 251 -13.35 19.11 2.16
N LEU A 252 -13.04 17.95 2.72
CA LEU A 252 -12.71 16.75 1.94
C LEU A 252 -13.94 15.88 1.74
N GLU A 253 -14.21 15.51 0.49
CA GLU A 253 -15.21 14.46 0.23
C GLU A 253 -14.75 13.15 0.86
N MET A 254 -15.61 12.54 1.67
CA MET A 254 -15.43 11.22 2.24
C MET A 254 -16.78 10.53 2.35
N ASN A 255 -16.92 9.43 1.64
CA ASN A 255 -18.07 8.53 1.71
C ASN A 255 -17.75 7.36 2.63
N ILE A 256 -18.77 6.70 3.15
CA ILE A 256 -18.61 5.49 3.97
C ILE A 256 -19.48 4.36 3.42
N GLU A 257 -18.96 3.14 3.43
CA GLU A 257 -19.66 1.94 2.97
C GLU A 257 -19.50 0.79 3.96
N LEU A 258 -20.62 0.16 4.32
CA LEU A 258 -20.62 -1.03 5.17
C LEU A 258 -20.07 -2.22 4.40
N SER A 259 -19.09 -2.89 4.96
CA SER A 259 -18.53 -4.13 4.45
C SER A 259 -19.57 -5.27 4.44
N GLY A 260 -20.03 -5.63 3.25
CA GLY A 260 -21.04 -6.68 3.05
C GLY A 260 -20.45 -8.10 2.94
N PRO A 261 -21.32 -9.12 2.85
CA PRO A 261 -20.88 -10.52 2.67
C PRO A 261 -20.09 -10.78 1.38
N ALA A 262 -20.27 -9.95 0.34
CA ALA A 262 -19.51 -10.04 -0.89
C ALA A 262 -18.02 -9.69 -0.71
N SER A 263 -17.67 -9.02 0.38
CA SER A 263 -16.30 -8.61 0.72
C SER A 263 -15.51 -9.69 1.49
N LEU A 264 -15.96 -10.93 1.53
CA LEU A 264 -15.18 -12.05 2.11
C LEU A 264 -13.79 -12.13 1.44
N GLY A 265 -12.76 -12.28 2.24
CA GLY A 265 -11.36 -12.29 1.81
C GLY A 265 -10.70 -10.93 1.79
N LEU A 266 -11.46 -9.82 1.83
CA LEU A 266 -10.93 -8.47 1.94
C LEU A 266 -10.63 -8.14 3.41
N SER A 267 -9.63 -7.25 3.64
CA SER A 267 -9.15 -6.90 4.98
C SER A 267 -10.26 -6.37 5.88
N HIS A 268 -11.00 -5.35 5.42
CA HIS A 268 -12.05 -4.69 6.19
C HIS A 268 -13.22 -5.61 6.58
N ARG A 269 -13.45 -6.70 5.85
CA ARG A 269 -14.47 -7.71 6.22
C ARG A 269 -13.87 -8.82 7.05
N SER A 270 -12.88 -9.50 6.50
CA SER A 270 -12.42 -10.78 7.08
C SER A 270 -11.55 -10.60 8.32
N LEU A 271 -10.78 -9.52 8.47
CA LEU A 271 -10.13 -9.20 9.75
C LEU A 271 -11.17 -8.79 10.79
N GLY A 272 -12.18 -8.00 10.40
CA GLY A 272 -13.28 -7.66 11.27
C GLY A 272 -14.01 -8.90 11.81
N ASP A 273 -14.38 -9.85 10.95
CA ASP A 273 -15.07 -11.09 11.36
C ASP A 273 -14.21 -12.00 12.27
N ASN A 274 -12.87 -11.95 12.15
CA ASN A 274 -11.96 -12.91 12.76
C ASN A 274 -11.06 -12.33 13.87
N THR A 275 -11.22 -11.06 14.23
CA THR A 275 -10.51 -10.39 15.33
C THR A 275 -11.46 -9.51 16.13
N ASN A 276 -10.99 -8.91 17.22
CA ASN A 276 -11.76 -7.92 17.99
C ASN A 276 -11.52 -6.48 17.56
N ALA A 277 -10.61 -6.23 16.62
CA ALA A 277 -10.29 -4.89 16.17
C ALA A 277 -11.44 -4.20 15.43
N LEU A 278 -11.49 -2.88 15.52
CA LEU A 278 -12.29 -2.05 14.64
C LEU A 278 -11.53 -1.91 13.32
N VAL A 279 -12.06 -2.49 12.25
CA VAL A 279 -11.35 -2.56 10.97
C VAL A 279 -12.00 -1.65 9.95
N THR A 280 -11.17 -0.79 9.36
CA THR A 280 -11.53 0.14 8.28
C THR A 280 -10.53 0.02 7.13
N LEU A 281 -10.98 0.37 5.93
CA LEU A 281 -10.17 0.48 4.73
C LEU A 281 -10.51 1.82 4.06
N MET A 282 -9.50 2.57 3.64
CA MET A 282 -9.69 3.83 2.92
C MET A 282 -9.23 3.70 1.48
N GLU A 283 -10.06 4.17 0.57
CA GLU A 283 -9.74 4.33 -0.85
C GLU A 283 -9.60 5.81 -1.18
N THR A 284 -8.45 6.21 -1.74
CA THR A 284 -8.31 7.47 -2.47
C THR A 284 -8.38 7.22 -3.96
N TYR A 285 -8.59 8.27 -4.72
CA TYR A 285 -8.62 8.20 -6.16
C TYR A 285 -7.22 8.04 -6.77
N ASN A 286 -7.04 7.08 -7.68
CA ASN A 286 -5.80 6.89 -8.43
C ASN A 286 -6.03 6.92 -9.94
N PRO A 287 -5.63 8.00 -10.66
CA PRO A 287 -5.80 8.09 -12.11
C PRO A 287 -5.00 7.07 -12.91
N SER A 288 -3.97 6.47 -12.32
CA SER A 288 -3.13 5.47 -12.98
C SER A 288 -3.72 4.05 -12.93
N MET A 289 -4.89 3.89 -12.31
CA MET A 289 -5.59 2.60 -12.25
C MET A 289 -6.74 2.53 -13.25
N GLY A 290 -7.18 1.29 -13.53
CA GLY A 290 -8.30 1.01 -14.42
C GLY A 290 -7.92 0.93 -15.90
N PRO A 291 -8.86 0.53 -16.78
CA PRO A 291 -8.57 0.17 -18.17
C PRO A 291 -8.40 1.37 -19.11
N LEU A 292 -8.76 2.60 -18.70
CA LEU A 292 -8.70 3.79 -19.56
C LEU A 292 -7.44 4.63 -19.35
N HIS A 293 -6.53 4.25 -18.44
CA HIS A 293 -5.30 5.00 -18.29
C HIS A 293 -4.44 4.94 -19.56
N GLY A 294 -3.74 6.03 -19.83
CA GLY A 294 -2.79 6.13 -20.94
C GLY A 294 -1.41 5.57 -20.57
N LYS A 295 -0.36 6.23 -21.06
CA LYS A 295 1.01 5.85 -20.77
C LYS A 295 1.31 6.03 -19.28
N MET A 296 1.84 4.99 -18.64
CA MET A 296 2.27 5.00 -17.24
C MET A 296 3.64 5.65 -17.10
N ASP A 297 3.66 6.97 -17.00
CA ASP A 297 4.86 7.78 -16.77
C ASP A 297 4.67 8.70 -15.54
N ASP A 298 5.67 9.53 -15.26
CA ASP A 298 5.65 10.40 -14.09
C ASP A 298 4.48 11.41 -14.12
N GLU A 299 4.07 11.88 -15.30
CA GLU A 299 2.92 12.79 -15.43
C GLU A 299 1.63 12.11 -14.97
N LEU A 300 1.46 10.82 -15.24
CA LEU A 300 0.32 10.06 -14.75
C LEU A 300 0.51 9.62 -13.29
N VAL A 301 1.63 9.02 -12.94
CA VAL A 301 1.83 8.43 -11.60
C VAL A 301 1.96 9.50 -10.52
N ILE A 302 2.73 10.58 -10.78
CA ILE A 302 3.03 11.64 -9.81
C ILE A 302 2.01 12.77 -9.89
N ASP A 303 1.79 13.34 -11.08
CA ASP A 303 0.88 14.49 -11.24
C ASP A 303 -0.58 14.06 -11.31
N GLY A 304 -0.86 12.80 -11.57
CA GLY A 304 -2.22 12.26 -11.64
C GLY A 304 -3.05 12.81 -12.79
N LYS A 305 -2.40 13.18 -13.90
CA LYS A 305 -3.06 13.70 -15.11
C LYS A 305 -3.42 12.56 -16.05
N GLU A 306 -4.70 12.36 -16.29
CA GLU A 306 -5.19 11.31 -17.19
C GLU A 306 -6.28 11.86 -18.14
N PRO A 307 -5.88 12.28 -19.35
CA PRO A 307 -6.80 12.89 -20.30
C PRO A 307 -7.91 11.94 -20.79
N LEU A 308 -7.68 10.63 -20.84
CA LEU A 308 -8.70 9.65 -21.29
C LEU A 308 -9.83 9.53 -20.28
N TYR A 309 -9.54 9.48 -18.99
CA TYR A 309 -10.55 9.50 -17.94
C TYR A 309 -11.31 10.83 -17.90
N ARG A 310 -10.59 11.94 -18.10
CA ARG A 310 -11.23 13.24 -18.22
C ARG A 310 -12.22 13.29 -19.38
N GLN A 311 -11.83 12.76 -20.55
CA GLN A 311 -12.74 12.67 -21.71
C GLN A 311 -13.92 11.76 -21.42
N ALA A 312 -13.69 10.59 -20.81
CA ALA A 312 -14.76 9.67 -20.42
C ALA A 312 -15.79 10.31 -19.48
N HIS A 313 -15.35 11.19 -18.58
CA HIS A 313 -16.27 11.98 -17.75
C HIS A 313 -17.09 12.96 -18.59
N LEU A 314 -16.45 13.72 -19.51
CA LEU A 314 -17.14 14.67 -20.38
C LEU A 314 -18.17 13.97 -21.28
N ASP A 315 -17.90 12.75 -21.68
CA ASP A 315 -18.81 11.92 -22.48
C ASP A 315 -19.88 11.19 -21.65
N GLY A 316 -19.88 11.38 -20.32
CA GLY A 316 -20.86 10.81 -19.39
C GLY A 316 -20.67 9.32 -19.09
N HIS A 317 -19.50 8.75 -19.37
CA HIS A 317 -19.20 7.34 -19.13
C HIS A 317 -18.76 7.04 -17.69
N ILE A 318 -18.15 8.02 -17.00
CA ILE A 318 -17.79 7.92 -15.59
C ILE A 318 -18.34 9.10 -14.80
N PRO A 319 -18.75 8.91 -13.54
CA PRO A 319 -19.36 9.97 -12.74
C PRO A 319 -18.35 11.02 -12.26
N PHE A 320 -17.10 10.66 -12.12
CA PHE A 320 -16.10 11.48 -11.47
C PHE A 320 -15.39 12.41 -12.45
N LYS A 321 -15.25 13.69 -12.06
CA LYS A 321 -14.52 14.71 -12.82
C LYS A 321 -13.06 14.72 -12.39
N ILE A 322 -12.17 14.36 -13.29
CA ILE A 322 -10.74 14.58 -13.09
C ILE A 322 -10.43 16.05 -13.39
N PRO A 323 -9.80 16.78 -12.46
CA PRO A 323 -9.32 18.14 -12.72
C PRO A 323 -8.31 18.17 -13.87
N GLU A 324 -8.18 19.33 -14.53
CA GLU A 324 -7.20 19.48 -15.62
C GLU A 324 -5.77 19.41 -15.12
N GLU A 325 -5.54 19.93 -13.92
CA GLU A 325 -4.30 19.87 -13.18
C GLU A 325 -3.94 18.46 -12.70
N GLY A 326 -4.86 17.51 -12.77
CA GLY A 326 -4.70 16.16 -12.26
C GLY A 326 -5.04 16.01 -10.77
N ILE A 327 -4.73 14.85 -10.21
CA ILE A 327 -4.80 14.58 -8.77
C ILE A 327 -3.41 14.10 -8.31
N PRO A 328 -2.53 15.03 -7.93
CA PRO A 328 -1.15 14.74 -7.61
C PRO A 328 -1.00 13.72 -6.48
N LEU A 329 0.10 13.01 -6.48
CA LEU A 329 0.46 12.03 -5.47
C LEU A 329 0.54 12.69 -4.07
N ASP A 330 1.02 13.93 -3.99
CA ASP A 330 1.06 14.72 -2.75
C ASP A 330 -0.32 14.87 -2.11
N VAL A 331 -1.33 15.20 -2.91
CA VAL A 331 -2.72 15.35 -2.47
C VAL A 331 -3.29 14.01 -1.99
N ARG A 332 -3.00 12.93 -2.72
CA ARG A 332 -3.47 11.58 -2.37
C ARG A 332 -2.84 11.07 -1.06
N VAL A 333 -1.54 11.31 -0.88
CA VAL A 333 -0.82 10.98 0.36
C VAL A 333 -1.32 11.83 1.52
N ALA A 334 -1.50 13.15 1.34
CA ALA A 334 -2.05 14.03 2.37
C ALA A 334 -3.44 13.57 2.84
N ARG A 335 -4.29 13.08 1.93
CA ARG A 335 -5.62 12.53 2.28
C ARG A 335 -5.50 11.29 3.16
N HIS A 336 -4.57 10.38 2.86
CA HIS A 336 -4.32 9.21 3.71
C HIS A 336 -3.84 9.61 5.10
N LEU A 337 -2.85 10.49 5.18
CA LEU A 337 -2.29 10.95 6.47
C LEU A 337 -3.34 11.66 7.33
N PHE A 338 -4.14 12.53 6.73
CA PHE A 338 -5.21 13.21 7.44
C PHE A 338 -6.34 12.25 7.86
N CYS A 339 -6.63 11.23 7.04
CA CYS A 339 -7.56 10.17 7.41
C CYS A 339 -7.10 9.39 8.64
N LEU A 340 -5.79 9.06 8.75
CA LEU A 340 -5.24 8.41 9.95
C LEU A 340 -5.43 9.27 11.21
N ASP A 341 -5.21 10.57 11.11
CA ASP A 341 -5.41 11.50 12.23
C ASP A 341 -6.89 11.65 12.61
N SER A 342 -7.77 11.79 11.63
CA SER A 342 -9.22 11.84 11.82
C SER A 342 -9.77 10.55 12.44
N LEU A 343 -9.27 9.38 11.98
CA LEU A 343 -9.66 8.09 12.52
C LEU A 343 -9.22 7.90 13.99
N LYS A 344 -8.00 8.32 14.32
CA LYS A 344 -7.51 8.36 15.71
C LYS A 344 -8.42 9.24 16.58
N THR A 345 -8.78 10.43 16.10
CA THR A 345 -9.66 11.38 16.80
C THR A 345 -11.03 10.75 17.06
N ALA A 346 -11.64 10.17 16.04
CA ALA A 346 -12.92 9.47 16.13
C ALA A 346 -12.87 8.28 17.12
N TYR A 347 -11.76 7.51 17.09
CA TYR A 347 -11.53 6.42 18.03
C TYR A 347 -11.47 6.94 19.47
N ASN A 348 -10.71 7.99 19.75
CA ASN A 348 -10.55 8.55 21.08
C ASN A 348 -11.86 9.13 21.63
N CYS A 349 -12.70 9.72 20.79
CA CYS A 349 -14.05 10.14 21.19
C CYS A 349 -14.92 8.97 21.63
N SER A 350 -14.79 7.82 20.94
CA SER A 350 -15.57 6.62 21.25
C SER A 350 -15.01 5.81 22.43
N PHE A 351 -13.69 5.87 22.69
CA PHE A 351 -12.96 5.08 23.69
C PHE A 351 -12.00 5.94 24.51
N PRO A 352 -12.51 6.96 25.25
CA PRO A 352 -11.66 7.90 26.00
C PRO A 352 -10.83 7.27 27.11
N GLU A 353 -11.21 6.08 27.58
CA GLU A 353 -10.47 5.31 28.61
C GLU A 353 -9.27 4.54 28.03
N ASN A 354 -9.19 4.40 26.70
CA ASN A 354 -8.13 3.66 26.02
C ASN A 354 -7.59 4.46 24.81
N PRO A 355 -7.12 5.70 25.01
CA PRO A 355 -6.81 6.59 23.90
C PRO A 355 -5.53 6.18 23.15
N ILE A 356 -5.47 6.60 21.89
CA ILE A 356 -4.29 6.53 21.03
C ILE A 356 -3.90 7.97 20.72
N GLU A 357 -2.72 8.41 21.15
CA GLU A 357 -2.26 9.78 20.89
C GLU A 357 -0.94 9.79 20.14
N PHE A 358 -0.94 10.45 19.00
CA PHE A 358 0.27 10.71 18.22
C PHE A 358 0.22 12.11 17.59
N THR A 359 1.40 12.63 17.28
CA THR A 359 1.63 13.88 16.54
C THR A 359 2.62 13.62 15.41
N GLY A 360 2.86 14.61 14.58
CA GLY A 360 3.78 14.56 13.44
C GLY A 360 3.14 15.06 12.15
N PHE A 361 1.82 15.30 12.20
CA PHE A 361 1.06 15.79 11.05
C PHE A 361 0.24 17.02 11.44
N SER A 362 0.16 17.95 10.50
CA SER A 362 -0.68 19.15 10.59
C SER A 362 -2.06 18.88 9.96
N ASP A 363 -2.85 19.93 9.80
CA ASP A 363 -4.10 19.84 9.03
C ASP A 363 -3.86 19.48 7.56
N TYR A 364 -4.94 19.12 6.88
CA TYR A 364 -4.87 18.66 5.49
C TYR A 364 -4.25 19.69 4.54
N GLU A 365 -4.61 20.98 4.69
CA GLU A 365 -4.11 22.02 3.77
C GLU A 365 -2.59 22.16 3.88
N ALA A 366 -2.08 22.15 5.11
CA ALA A 366 -0.64 22.21 5.35
C ALA A 366 0.08 20.96 4.84
N LEU A 367 -0.50 19.76 5.01
CA LEU A 367 0.05 18.51 4.45
C LEU A 367 0.10 18.54 2.93
N ALA A 368 -0.98 18.94 2.27
CA ALA A 368 -1.06 19.01 0.82
C ALA A 368 -0.13 20.09 0.22
N GLN A 369 0.06 21.21 0.93
CA GLN A 369 0.99 22.26 0.50
C GLN A 369 2.46 21.89 0.72
N ALA A 370 2.78 21.18 1.81
CA ALA A 370 4.12 20.71 2.08
C ALA A 370 4.59 19.69 1.04
N GLY A 371 3.70 18.80 0.62
CA GLY A 371 3.98 17.75 -0.34
C GLY A 371 4.93 16.67 0.18
N LEU A 372 5.19 15.68 -0.64
CA LEU A 372 6.09 14.57 -0.31
C LEU A 372 7.54 15.01 -0.12
N GLY A 373 7.96 16.09 -0.77
CA GLY A 373 9.31 16.65 -0.63
C GLY A 373 9.67 17.01 0.79
N ALA A 374 8.70 17.53 1.57
CA ALA A 374 8.87 17.88 2.99
C ALA A 374 8.58 16.69 3.93
N LEU A 375 7.68 15.77 3.52
CA LEU A 375 7.24 14.67 4.38
C LEU A 375 8.22 13.50 4.40
N LEU A 376 8.99 13.31 3.33
CA LEU A 376 9.98 12.23 3.24
C LEU A 376 11.36 12.75 3.68
N GLN A 377 12.05 11.97 4.51
CA GLN A 377 13.39 12.33 4.97
C GLN A 377 14.46 11.97 3.93
N PRO A 378 15.52 12.79 3.76
CA PRO A 378 16.63 12.45 2.87
C PRO A 378 17.34 11.19 3.36
N VAL A 379 17.69 10.33 2.40
CA VAL A 379 18.52 9.15 2.70
C VAL A 379 19.91 9.65 3.04
N ALA A 380 20.34 9.43 4.30
CA ALA A 380 21.70 9.74 4.67
C ALA A 380 22.66 9.01 3.72
N ASN A 381 23.51 9.77 3.02
CA ASN A 381 24.57 9.16 2.23
C ASN A 381 25.39 8.27 3.14
N THR A 382 25.20 6.97 3.03
CA THR A 382 26.13 6.02 3.66
C THR A 382 27.46 6.19 2.95
N PRO A 383 28.55 6.49 3.66
CA PRO A 383 29.84 6.74 3.06
C PRO A 383 30.41 5.53 2.32
#